data_27c25af497b24e479bd6f602718d66be
#
_entry.id   27c25af497b24e479bd6f602718d66be
#
_cell.length_a   1.000
_cell.length_b   1.000
_cell.length_c   1.000
_cell.angle_alpha   90.00
_cell.angle_beta   90.00
_cell.angle_gamma   90.00
#
_symmetry.space_group_name_H-M   'P 1'
#
loop_
_entity.id
_entity.type
_entity.pdbx_description
1 polymer ?
#
loop_
_entity_poly.entity_id
_entity_poly.type
_entity_poly.pdbx_seq_one_letter_code
_entity_poly.pdbx_strand_id
1 'polypeptide(L)'
;MENLIANYPINTCENEFMLPIEYLYNKEELSGDIINDLELLNNNNNKNNKNNNNNNKNNNNKSLYDYVFDSDSIFGDAIKGRWSNYYTTDVGFLKDSQKLYESMYDIEMYSINEEKVNDILMTIEDNTDFEERNHYIKDVYLCDKMNQNESLMTWYSCFLVMSPILSLCLPIFIMIMPLFIIKSQGVNISTKEYFKLLFVLMKKIPIGKLLEIDWTNANSIFYAAISVCAYIFQLYQSFSMCLSFRRNMVSGHDMLYALREYLRNTVYRMEAYIGLSKNYESYANFNKDLSDRMKQINGYVDILEDLPQSKYMIPKKIGKIRCEIYKLYTNNAYKEMIYYANNFNGYLENITAIGKKMGKQMTKANFKTRFSNLIGMYYPAIVGDKKANNVQLNDVKINNNQIITGVNASGKTTLLKTVLFNVILSQQIGCGFYKRGKIAVYDKIHCYLNIPDTNGRDSLFQAEARRCKDIIDSVEEHQDKKHLCVFDELYSGTNPYEASATGYAYIRYMSKHKNVKLLITTHYLDMCESLLKAKQKSITNYHMEAYYDEANKMVYTYKKKKGITKIKGGVEVLKNLSYPKSIVKEATELIMGGNMNNSK
;
A
#
# COMPACT_ATOMS: atom_id res chain seq x y z
N MET A 1 -3.23 -11.25 -7.25
CA MET A 1 -2.76 -9.93 -6.84
C MET A 1 -3.48 -9.39 -5.62
N GLU A 2 -4.82 -9.34 -5.56
CA GLU A 2 -5.54 -8.82 -4.38
C GLU A 2 -5.26 -9.58 -3.07
N ASN A 3 -5.04 -10.90 -3.11
CA ASN A 3 -4.63 -11.69 -1.94
C ASN A 3 -3.16 -11.48 -1.55
N LEU A 4 -2.30 -11.02 -2.46
CA LEU A 4 -0.89 -10.70 -2.21
C LEU A 4 -0.74 -9.33 -1.55
N ILE A 5 -1.55 -8.34 -1.95
CA ILE A 5 -1.58 -7.00 -1.33
C ILE A 5 -2.16 -7.08 0.09
N ALA A 6 -3.16 -7.94 0.32
CA ALA A 6 -3.76 -8.13 1.66
C ALA A 6 -2.81 -8.79 2.67
N ASN A 7 -1.81 -9.53 2.19
CA ASN A 7 -0.83 -10.24 3.00
C ASN A 7 0.56 -9.57 3.00
N TYR A 8 0.74 -8.47 2.29
CA TYR A 8 1.96 -7.68 2.45
C TYR A 8 1.96 -7.13 3.89
N PRO A 9 2.97 -7.44 4.72
CA PRO A 9 2.96 -7.05 6.13
C PRO A 9 3.20 -5.55 6.26
N ILE A 10 2.20 -4.76 5.89
CA ILE A 10 2.18 -3.30 5.99
C ILE A 10 2.33 -2.88 7.46
N ASN A 11 1.89 -3.74 8.40
CA ASN A 11 1.72 -3.36 9.79
C ASN A 11 2.94 -3.52 10.70
N THR A 12 4.02 -4.17 10.25
CA THR A 12 5.18 -4.44 11.11
C THR A 12 6.35 -3.46 10.95
N CYS A 13 6.37 -2.68 9.86
CA CYS A 13 7.44 -1.74 9.54
C CYS A 13 6.95 -0.34 9.15
N GLU A 14 5.78 0.10 9.65
CA GLU A 14 5.20 1.43 9.35
C GLU A 14 6.12 2.61 9.70
N ASN A 15 7.11 2.40 10.58
CA ASN A 15 7.90 3.49 11.16
C ASN A 15 9.26 3.74 10.49
N GLU A 16 9.65 2.98 9.45
CA GLU A 16 11.04 3.08 8.95
C GLU A 16 11.20 3.95 7.71
N PHE A 17 10.33 3.83 6.70
CA PHE A 17 10.39 4.69 5.53
C PHE A 17 9.39 5.83 5.64
N MET A 18 9.87 7.06 5.59
CA MET A 18 9.06 8.27 5.62
C MET A 18 9.11 8.97 4.25
N LEU A 19 7.95 9.46 3.78
CA LEU A 19 7.91 10.30 2.57
C LEU A 19 8.62 11.65 2.82
N PRO A 20 9.19 12.31 1.80
CA PRO A 20 9.85 13.61 1.97
C PRO A 20 8.99 14.67 2.69
N ILE A 21 7.67 14.66 2.46
CA ILE A 21 6.71 15.55 3.12
C ILE A 21 6.67 15.34 4.65
N GLU A 22 6.95 14.12 5.12
CA GLU A 22 6.92 13.77 6.54
C GLU A 22 8.07 14.39 7.34
N TYR A 23 9.16 14.80 6.67
CA TYR A 23 10.31 15.50 7.28
C TYR A 23 10.09 17.00 7.45
N LEU A 24 8.98 17.55 6.92
CA LEU A 24 8.69 18.97 7.00
C LEU A 24 8.09 19.35 8.35
N TYR A 25 8.46 20.55 8.83
CA TYR A 25 7.84 21.13 10.01
C TYR A 25 6.40 21.60 9.71
N ASN A 26 6.19 22.20 8.53
CA ASN A 26 4.90 22.79 8.10
C ASN A 26 4.04 21.75 7.37
N LYS A 27 3.93 20.53 7.91
CA LYS A 27 2.98 19.52 7.45
C LYS A 27 1.74 19.53 8.33
N GLU A 28 0.61 19.20 7.74
CA GLU A 28 -0.69 19.06 8.40
C GLU A 28 -1.25 17.68 8.09
N GLU A 29 -1.88 17.05 9.06
CA GLU A 29 -2.51 15.74 8.89
C GLU A 29 -3.79 15.84 8.06
N LEU A 30 -3.98 14.90 7.16
CA LEU A 30 -5.23 14.78 6.42
C LEU A 30 -6.21 13.94 7.26
N SER A 31 -7.39 14.50 7.55
CA SER A 31 -8.37 13.80 8.39
C SER A 31 -8.87 12.52 7.70
N GLY A 32 -9.15 11.48 8.49
CA GLY A 32 -9.72 10.22 8.00
C GLY A 32 -11.04 10.41 7.25
N ASP A 33 -11.80 11.44 7.62
CA ASP A 33 -13.03 11.79 6.94
C ASP A 33 -12.79 12.23 5.49
N ILE A 34 -11.76 13.05 5.24
CA ILE A 34 -11.40 13.48 3.88
C ILE A 34 -10.96 12.29 3.05
N ILE A 35 -10.16 11.38 3.64
CA ILE A 35 -9.68 10.16 2.97
C ILE A 35 -10.86 9.30 2.52
N ASN A 36 -11.84 9.12 3.41
CA ASN A 36 -13.02 8.31 3.14
C ASN A 36 -14.01 9.00 2.17
N ASP A 37 -14.28 10.29 2.37
CA ASP A 37 -15.22 11.06 1.56
C ASP A 37 -14.77 11.22 0.12
N LEU A 38 -13.47 11.36 -0.11
CA LEU A 38 -12.87 11.42 -1.43
C LEU A 38 -12.56 10.05 -2.03
N GLU A 39 -12.65 8.98 -1.24
CA GLU A 39 -12.25 7.62 -1.69
C GLU A 39 -10.80 7.59 -2.20
N LEU A 40 -9.87 8.20 -1.42
CA LEU A 40 -8.49 8.35 -1.84
C LEU A 40 -7.78 6.99 -2.00
N LEU A 41 -8.06 6.04 -1.11
CA LEU A 41 -7.42 4.71 -1.06
C LEU A 41 -8.37 3.56 -1.41
N ASN A 42 -9.68 3.69 -1.08
CA ASN A 42 -10.68 2.65 -1.25
C ASN A 42 -11.88 3.19 -2.00
N ASN A 43 -12.38 2.44 -2.98
CA ASN A 43 -13.66 2.74 -3.59
C ASN A 43 -14.77 2.05 -2.78
N ASN A 44 -15.59 2.83 -2.05
CA ASN A 44 -16.66 2.34 -1.17
C ASN A 44 -17.76 1.55 -1.90
N ASN A 45 -17.85 1.66 -3.23
CA ASN A 45 -18.83 0.91 -4.03
C ASN A 45 -18.65 -0.62 -3.98
N ASN A 46 -17.51 -1.12 -3.46
CA ASN A 46 -17.21 -2.56 -3.38
C ASN A 46 -17.68 -3.25 -2.10
N LYS A 47 -18.06 -2.54 -1.04
CA LYS A 47 -18.50 -3.19 0.20
C LYS A 47 -19.81 -3.98 0.03
N ASN A 48 -20.63 -3.63 -0.95
CA ASN A 48 -21.93 -4.29 -1.21
C ASN A 48 -21.88 -5.43 -2.24
N ASN A 49 -20.74 -5.65 -2.93
CA ASN A 49 -20.64 -6.63 -4.03
C ASN A 49 -19.73 -7.84 -3.75
N LYS A 50 -19.46 -8.17 -2.49
CA LYS A 50 -18.66 -9.38 -2.14
C LYS A 50 -19.26 -10.73 -2.57
N ASN A 51 -20.44 -10.76 -3.16
CA ASN A 51 -21.14 -12.01 -3.53
C ASN A 51 -21.17 -12.34 -5.03
N ASN A 52 -20.50 -11.59 -5.90
CA ASN A 52 -20.45 -11.94 -7.32
C ASN A 52 -19.02 -12.26 -7.78
N ASN A 53 -18.72 -13.57 -7.75
CA ASN A 53 -17.60 -14.18 -8.46
C ASN A 53 -17.81 -14.05 -9.97
N ASN A 54 -17.37 -12.95 -10.59
CA ASN A 54 -17.21 -12.90 -12.03
C ASN A 54 -15.95 -12.12 -12.39
N ASN A 55 -15.03 -12.83 -13.06
CA ASN A 55 -13.74 -12.41 -13.59
C ASN A 55 -13.82 -11.33 -14.69
N ASN A 56 -14.46 -10.20 -14.44
CA ASN A 56 -14.38 -9.04 -15.31
C ASN A 56 -13.60 -7.93 -14.58
N LYS A 57 -12.34 -7.74 -14.94
CA LYS A 57 -11.53 -6.56 -14.61
C LYS A 57 -12.17 -5.30 -15.23
N ASN A 58 -13.26 -4.83 -14.65
CA ASN A 58 -13.87 -3.55 -15.02
C ASN A 58 -13.27 -2.44 -14.17
N ASN A 59 -12.95 -1.31 -14.80
CA ASN A 59 -12.37 -0.07 -14.26
C ASN A 59 -13.12 0.58 -13.07
N ASN A 60 -14.15 -0.05 -12.53
CA ASN A 60 -15.03 0.51 -11.50
C ASN A 60 -14.45 0.45 -10.07
N ASN A 61 -13.24 -0.08 -9.87
CA ASN A 61 -12.66 -0.33 -8.55
C ASN A 61 -11.45 0.56 -8.22
N LYS A 62 -11.11 1.52 -9.07
CA LYS A 62 -9.93 2.38 -8.85
C LYS A 62 -10.22 3.47 -7.83
N SER A 63 -9.33 3.61 -6.83
CA SER A 63 -9.28 4.74 -5.91
C SER A 63 -8.83 6.03 -6.64
N LEU A 64 -9.00 7.21 -6.00
CA LEU A 64 -8.51 8.45 -6.63
C LEU A 64 -6.99 8.46 -6.78
N TYR A 65 -6.25 7.90 -5.85
CA TYR A 65 -4.79 7.84 -5.95
C TYR A 65 -4.30 6.88 -7.05
N ASP A 66 -5.09 5.89 -7.47
CA ASP A 66 -4.73 5.07 -8.63
C ASP A 66 -4.67 5.88 -9.93
N TYR A 67 -5.45 6.97 -10.04
CA TYR A 67 -5.35 7.90 -11.16
C TYR A 67 -4.15 8.83 -11.06
N VAL A 68 -3.61 9.06 -9.86
CA VAL A 68 -2.41 9.89 -9.64
C VAL A 68 -1.15 9.09 -9.88
N PHE A 69 -1.00 7.99 -9.14
CA PHE A 69 0.25 7.26 -9.04
C PHE A 69 0.39 6.17 -10.10
N ASP A 70 -0.73 5.55 -10.55
CA ASP A 70 -0.76 4.56 -11.63
C ASP A 70 0.35 3.51 -11.49
N SER A 71 0.50 2.98 -10.28
CA SER A 71 1.51 1.99 -9.96
C SER A 71 1.08 0.62 -10.44
N ASP A 72 2.00 -0.09 -11.10
CA ASP A 72 1.82 -1.46 -11.56
C ASP A 72 2.40 -2.47 -10.56
N SER A 73 3.18 -1.99 -9.57
CA SER A 73 3.90 -2.83 -8.61
C SER A 73 3.18 -2.93 -7.26
N ILE A 74 3.48 -4.03 -6.54
CA ILE A 74 3.01 -4.24 -5.15
C ILE A 74 3.59 -3.16 -4.23
N PHE A 75 4.84 -2.75 -4.45
CA PHE A 75 5.53 -1.76 -3.63
C PHE A 75 4.98 -0.35 -3.86
N GLY A 76 4.68 0.00 -5.12
CA GLY A 76 4.03 1.26 -5.46
C GLY A 76 2.64 1.38 -4.85
N ASP A 77 1.87 0.28 -4.84
CA ASP A 77 0.55 0.25 -4.20
C ASP A 77 0.63 0.37 -2.68
N ALA A 78 1.58 -0.30 -2.05
CA ALA A 78 1.76 -0.25 -0.60
C ALA A 78 2.08 1.17 -0.10
N ILE A 79 2.91 1.93 -0.82
CA ILE A 79 3.29 3.29 -0.42
C ILE A 79 2.20 4.34 -0.65
N LYS A 80 1.17 4.07 -1.47
CA LYS A 80 0.05 5.00 -1.72
C LYS A 80 -0.64 5.45 -0.43
N GLY A 81 -0.78 4.54 0.54
CA GLY A 81 -1.38 4.85 1.83
C GLY A 81 -0.69 5.98 2.58
N ARG A 82 0.64 6.09 2.47
CA ARG A 82 1.41 7.15 3.14
C ARG A 82 1.16 8.53 2.54
N TRP A 83 0.88 8.65 1.25
CA TRP A 83 0.52 9.91 0.62
C TRP A 83 -0.77 10.50 1.18
N SER A 84 -1.68 9.68 1.74
CA SER A 84 -2.93 10.16 2.33
C SER A 84 -2.76 10.74 3.74
N ASN A 85 -1.59 10.62 4.37
CA ASN A 85 -1.43 11.03 5.76
C ASN A 85 -1.26 12.55 5.91
N TYR A 86 -0.55 13.20 4.97
CA TYR A 86 -0.13 14.58 5.13
C TYR A 86 -0.33 15.42 3.87
N TYR A 87 -0.52 16.71 4.07
CA TYR A 87 -0.32 17.78 3.09
C TYR A 87 0.51 18.88 3.72
N THR A 88 1.03 19.82 2.93
CA THR A 88 1.95 20.85 3.45
C THR A 88 1.58 22.26 3.00
N THR A 89 1.97 23.22 3.81
CA THR A 89 1.92 24.65 3.49
C THR A 89 3.28 25.17 3.01
N ASP A 90 4.30 24.35 2.97
CA ASP A 90 5.64 24.72 2.51
C ASP A 90 5.69 24.86 0.99
N VAL A 91 5.59 26.11 0.52
CA VAL A 91 5.65 26.44 -0.91
C VAL A 91 7.03 26.15 -1.51
N GLY A 92 8.10 26.21 -0.71
CA GLY A 92 9.45 25.86 -1.15
C GLY A 92 9.53 24.40 -1.57
N PHE A 93 9.12 23.52 -0.64
CA PHE A 93 9.03 22.08 -0.90
C PHE A 93 8.17 21.74 -2.12
N LEU A 94 6.96 22.32 -2.21
CA LEU A 94 6.05 22.04 -3.33
C LEU A 94 6.65 22.43 -4.69
N LYS A 95 7.41 23.52 -4.77
CA LYS A 95 8.10 23.94 -6.00
C LYS A 95 9.30 23.07 -6.33
N ASP A 96 10.06 22.66 -5.32
CA ASP A 96 11.18 21.75 -5.50
C ASP A 96 10.71 20.37 -5.94
N SER A 97 9.59 19.88 -5.37
CA SER A 97 8.91 18.66 -5.80
C SER A 97 8.49 18.73 -7.28
N GLN A 98 7.92 19.86 -7.73
CA GLN A 98 7.55 20.05 -9.14
C GLN A 98 8.75 19.89 -10.08
N LYS A 99 9.92 20.43 -9.72
CA LYS A 99 11.13 20.31 -10.53
C LYS A 99 11.71 18.90 -10.48
N LEU A 100 11.73 18.31 -9.28
CA LEU A 100 12.23 16.95 -9.09
C LEU A 100 11.44 15.95 -9.93
N TYR A 101 10.11 15.99 -9.87
CA TYR A 101 9.26 15.03 -10.59
C TYR A 101 9.38 15.17 -12.12
N GLU A 102 9.62 16.36 -12.65
CA GLU A 102 9.95 16.55 -14.08
C GLU A 102 11.26 15.88 -14.46
N SER A 103 12.29 16.01 -13.61
CA SER A 103 13.59 15.41 -13.90
C SER A 103 13.62 13.89 -13.71
N MET A 104 12.66 13.32 -12.97
CA MET A 104 12.55 11.87 -12.79
C MET A 104 12.08 11.11 -14.04
N TYR A 105 11.48 11.81 -15.02
CA TYR A 105 11.03 11.19 -16.26
C TYR A 105 12.16 10.57 -17.09
N ASP A 106 13.37 11.12 -17.00
CA ASP A 106 14.52 10.74 -17.82
C ASP A 106 15.40 9.64 -17.17
N ILE A 107 15.05 9.16 -15.97
CA ILE A 107 15.81 8.08 -15.34
C ILE A 107 15.41 6.74 -15.97
N GLU A 108 16.36 6.08 -16.62
CA GLU A 108 16.22 4.68 -17.01
C GLU A 108 16.09 3.81 -15.76
N MET A 109 14.89 3.33 -15.52
CA MET A 109 14.64 2.36 -14.45
C MET A 109 14.91 0.95 -14.98
N TYR A 110 16.03 0.35 -14.59
CA TYR A 110 16.23 -1.08 -14.81
C TYR A 110 15.05 -1.86 -14.22
N SER A 111 14.52 -2.82 -14.96
CA SER A 111 13.43 -3.66 -14.48
C SER A 111 13.88 -4.44 -13.25
N ILE A 112 13.18 -4.27 -12.14
CA ILE A 112 13.37 -5.06 -10.93
C ILE A 112 12.35 -6.20 -10.96
N ASN A 113 12.79 -7.41 -10.62
CA ASN A 113 11.87 -8.54 -10.45
C ASN A 113 11.26 -8.48 -9.03
N GLU A 114 10.25 -7.63 -8.87
CA GLU A 114 9.58 -7.36 -7.59
C GLU A 114 8.81 -8.58 -7.07
N GLU A 115 8.19 -9.36 -7.96
CA GLU A 115 7.49 -10.59 -7.59
C GLU A 115 8.43 -11.55 -6.88
N LYS A 116 9.64 -11.73 -7.41
CA LYS A 116 10.63 -12.61 -6.80
C LYS A 116 11.09 -12.14 -5.42
N VAL A 117 11.22 -10.83 -5.22
CA VAL A 117 11.60 -10.25 -3.91
C VAL A 117 10.47 -10.40 -2.91
N ASN A 118 9.23 -10.19 -3.34
CA ASN A 118 8.06 -10.40 -2.51
C ASN A 118 7.91 -11.88 -2.10
N ASP A 119 8.11 -12.82 -3.02
CA ASP A 119 8.13 -14.26 -2.72
C ASP A 119 9.20 -14.63 -1.70
N ILE A 120 10.38 -13.99 -1.77
CA ILE A 120 11.45 -14.16 -0.80
C ILE A 120 10.99 -13.70 0.59
N LEU A 121 10.40 -12.51 0.70
CA LEU A 121 9.91 -11.97 1.97
C LEU A 121 8.80 -12.85 2.56
N MET A 122 7.82 -13.25 1.77
CA MET A 122 6.75 -14.15 2.21
C MET A 122 7.32 -15.48 2.71
N THR A 123 8.32 -16.04 2.01
CA THR A 123 9.00 -17.27 2.43
C THR A 123 9.73 -17.10 3.76
N ILE A 124 10.28 -15.91 4.02
CA ILE A 124 10.99 -15.61 5.28
C ILE A 124 10.00 -15.45 6.44
N GLU A 125 8.82 -14.87 6.21
CA GLU A 125 7.85 -14.59 7.27
C GLU A 125 6.99 -15.80 7.64
N ASP A 126 6.54 -16.59 6.68
CA ASP A 126 5.62 -17.71 6.89
C ASP A 126 6.29 -18.99 7.44
N ASN A 127 7.60 -18.97 7.68
CA ASN A 127 8.34 -20.22 7.89
C ASN A 127 8.59 -20.55 9.36
N THR A 128 7.60 -21.14 10.02
CA THR A 128 7.70 -21.64 11.41
C THR A 128 8.73 -22.77 11.57
N ASP A 129 8.99 -23.55 10.49
CA ASP A 129 9.87 -24.74 10.52
C ASP A 129 11.21 -24.50 9.80
N PHE A 130 11.61 -23.25 9.62
CA PHE A 130 12.80 -22.86 8.87
C PHE A 130 14.06 -23.58 9.32
N GLU A 131 14.30 -23.61 10.63
CA GLU A 131 15.50 -24.21 11.21
C GLU A 131 15.57 -25.72 10.97
N GLU A 132 14.43 -26.43 11.05
CA GLU A 132 14.36 -27.87 10.77
C GLU A 132 14.60 -28.20 9.34
N ARG A 133 13.90 -27.50 8.41
CA ARG A 133 14.04 -27.71 6.98
C ARG A 133 15.47 -27.53 6.49
N ASN A 134 16.17 -26.56 7.06
CA ASN A 134 17.53 -26.21 6.65
C ASN A 134 18.62 -26.86 7.53
N HIS A 135 18.23 -27.75 8.44
CA HIS A 135 19.16 -28.46 9.34
C HIS A 135 20.08 -27.50 10.12
N TYR A 136 19.52 -26.46 10.75
CA TYR A 136 20.23 -25.62 11.69
C TYR A 136 20.31 -26.27 13.07
N ILE A 137 21.29 -25.84 13.85
CA ILE A 137 21.48 -26.34 15.23
C ILE A 137 20.42 -25.72 16.11
N LYS A 138 19.65 -26.56 16.81
CA LYS A 138 18.59 -26.15 17.75
C LYS A 138 18.90 -26.63 19.17
N ASP A 139 18.16 -26.10 20.12
CA ASP A 139 18.12 -26.58 21.53
C ASP A 139 19.47 -26.54 22.27
N VAL A 140 20.42 -25.75 21.80
CA VAL A 140 21.73 -25.55 22.42
C VAL A 140 21.85 -24.09 22.84
N TYR A 141 22.34 -23.82 24.06
CA TYR A 141 22.50 -22.47 24.64
C TYR A 141 23.24 -21.46 23.70
N LEU A 142 24.10 -21.96 22.81
CA LEU A 142 24.89 -21.14 21.88
C LEU A 142 24.50 -21.35 20.39
N CYS A 143 23.29 -21.85 20.12
CA CYS A 143 22.86 -22.21 18.76
C CYS A 143 23.00 -21.03 17.78
N ASP A 144 22.64 -19.82 18.17
CA ASP A 144 22.78 -18.62 17.31
C ASP A 144 24.22 -18.34 16.91
N LYS A 145 25.15 -18.38 17.87
CA LYS A 145 26.58 -18.19 17.58
C LYS A 145 27.15 -19.31 16.71
N MET A 146 26.66 -20.54 16.92
CA MET A 146 27.08 -21.70 16.11
C MET A 146 26.56 -21.58 14.68
N ASN A 147 25.29 -21.23 14.50
CA ASN A 147 24.68 -21.06 13.16
C ASN A 147 25.20 -19.84 12.40
N GLN A 148 25.78 -18.86 13.08
CA GLN A 148 26.44 -17.69 12.48
C GLN A 148 27.95 -17.90 12.24
N ASN A 149 28.53 -19.03 12.65
CA ASN A 149 29.94 -19.35 12.44
C ASN A 149 30.15 -20.07 11.11
N GLU A 150 30.80 -19.39 10.15
CA GLU A 150 31.02 -19.90 8.79
C GLU A 150 31.79 -21.22 8.76
N SER A 151 32.86 -21.33 9.54
CA SER A 151 33.70 -22.55 9.58
C SER A 151 32.92 -23.74 10.13
N LEU A 152 32.16 -23.52 11.19
CA LEU A 152 31.33 -24.57 11.81
C LEU A 152 30.22 -25.01 10.88
N MET A 153 29.55 -24.07 10.20
CA MET A 153 28.50 -24.37 9.24
C MET A 153 29.06 -25.08 8.00
N THR A 154 30.28 -24.76 7.59
CA THR A 154 30.96 -25.49 6.51
C THR A 154 31.21 -26.94 6.91
N TRP A 155 31.80 -27.16 8.09
CA TRP A 155 32.07 -28.51 8.60
C TRP A 155 30.80 -29.32 8.76
N TYR A 156 29.76 -28.75 9.38
CA TYR A 156 28.46 -29.41 9.54
C TYR A 156 27.79 -29.75 8.20
N SER A 157 27.92 -28.87 7.22
CA SER A 157 27.41 -29.12 5.86
C SER A 157 28.15 -30.28 5.18
N CYS A 158 29.48 -30.36 5.35
CA CYS A 158 30.24 -31.50 4.87
C CYS A 158 29.79 -32.82 5.50
N PHE A 159 29.53 -32.80 6.81
CA PHE A 159 28.98 -33.97 7.52
C PHE A 159 27.60 -34.38 6.95
N LEU A 160 26.67 -33.46 6.71
CA LEU A 160 25.37 -33.76 6.11
C LEU A 160 25.48 -34.37 4.71
N VAL A 161 26.35 -33.81 3.88
CA VAL A 161 26.60 -34.34 2.51
C VAL A 161 27.27 -35.70 2.54
N MET A 162 28.18 -35.94 3.48
CA MET A 162 28.90 -37.19 3.63
C MET A 162 28.08 -38.29 4.33
N SER A 163 26.94 -37.93 4.97
CA SER A 163 26.16 -38.86 5.80
C SER A 163 25.76 -40.17 5.09
N PRO A 164 25.38 -40.21 3.78
CA PRO A 164 25.10 -41.48 3.09
C PRO A 164 26.34 -42.38 2.96
N ILE A 165 27.50 -41.79 2.69
CA ILE A 165 28.77 -42.50 2.59
C ILE A 165 29.17 -43.04 3.96
N LEU A 166 29.05 -42.23 5.00
CA LEU A 166 29.33 -42.65 6.39
C LEU A 166 28.40 -43.80 6.82
N SER A 167 27.11 -43.73 6.47
CA SER A 167 26.15 -44.79 6.74
C SER A 167 26.50 -46.11 6.01
N LEU A 168 26.98 -46.04 4.76
CA LEU A 168 27.47 -47.21 4.00
C LEU A 168 28.74 -47.80 4.61
N CYS A 169 29.65 -46.92 5.07
CA CYS A 169 30.93 -47.34 5.65
C CYS A 169 30.82 -47.81 7.12
N LEU A 170 29.70 -47.54 7.79
CA LEU A 170 29.51 -47.83 9.21
C LEU A 170 29.80 -49.33 9.55
N PRO A 171 29.30 -50.33 8.81
CA PRO A 171 29.64 -51.72 9.06
C PRO A 171 31.14 -52.02 8.99
N ILE A 172 31.83 -51.38 8.05
CA ILE A 172 33.29 -51.53 7.86
C ILE A 172 34.04 -50.91 9.06
N PHE A 173 33.61 -49.75 9.51
CA PHE A 173 34.18 -49.09 10.70
C PHE A 173 34.01 -49.96 11.96
N ILE A 174 32.84 -50.58 12.14
CA ILE A 174 32.58 -51.46 13.26
C ILE A 174 33.49 -52.69 13.20
N MET A 175 33.87 -53.13 12.00
CA MET A 175 34.82 -54.25 11.83
C MET A 175 36.26 -53.87 12.14
N ILE A 176 36.67 -52.64 11.82
CA ILE A 176 38.09 -52.24 11.91
C ILE A 176 38.42 -51.57 13.25
N MET A 177 37.53 -50.79 13.86
CA MET A 177 37.77 -50.02 15.09
C MET A 177 38.20 -50.88 16.30
N PRO A 178 37.63 -52.08 16.57
CA PRO A 178 38.07 -52.92 17.69
C PRO A 178 39.54 -53.35 17.54
N LEU A 179 40.03 -53.57 16.28
CA LEU A 179 41.41 -53.89 16.02
C LEU A 179 42.36 -52.76 16.43
N PHE A 180 42.01 -51.52 16.10
CA PHE A 180 42.77 -50.35 16.50
C PHE A 180 42.79 -50.16 18.02
N ILE A 181 41.65 -50.34 18.69
CA ILE A 181 41.54 -50.20 20.14
C ILE A 181 42.38 -51.25 20.87
N ILE A 182 42.34 -52.50 20.43
CA ILE A 182 43.12 -53.61 20.99
C ILE A 182 44.62 -53.39 20.78
N LYS A 183 45.03 -52.97 19.59
CA LYS A 183 46.42 -52.65 19.29
C LYS A 183 46.93 -51.45 20.10
N SER A 184 46.11 -50.40 20.30
CA SER A 184 46.49 -49.21 21.07
C SER A 184 46.67 -49.54 22.58
N GLN A 185 46.04 -50.61 23.09
CA GLN A 185 46.21 -51.10 24.44
C GLN A 185 47.43 -52.04 24.62
N GLY A 186 48.25 -52.19 23.56
CA GLY A 186 49.46 -53.00 23.61
C GLY A 186 49.24 -54.52 23.56
N VAL A 187 48.03 -54.97 23.29
CA VAL A 187 47.70 -56.39 23.25
C VAL A 187 48.03 -56.95 21.87
N ASN A 188 48.98 -57.91 21.82
CA ASN A 188 49.34 -58.65 20.60
C ASN A 188 48.32 -59.77 20.33
N ILE A 189 47.34 -59.50 19.47
CA ILE A 189 46.37 -60.50 19.02
C ILE A 189 46.77 -60.99 17.63
N SER A 190 46.73 -62.32 17.42
CA SER A 190 46.92 -62.89 16.09
C SER A 190 45.72 -62.58 15.20
N THR A 191 45.93 -62.48 13.88
CA THR A 191 44.85 -62.24 12.92
C THR A 191 43.71 -63.26 13.02
N LYS A 192 43.99 -64.52 13.34
CA LYS A 192 42.99 -65.56 13.53
C LYS A 192 42.10 -65.31 14.78
N GLU A 193 42.69 -64.90 15.86
CA GLU A 193 41.96 -64.59 17.11
C GLU A 193 41.12 -63.33 16.93
N TYR A 194 41.65 -62.35 16.22
CA TYR A 194 40.90 -61.15 15.88
C TYR A 194 39.67 -61.49 15.05
N PHE A 195 39.81 -62.28 13.98
CA PHE A 195 38.66 -62.66 13.16
C PHE A 195 37.62 -63.48 13.94
N LYS A 196 38.01 -64.32 14.91
CA LYS A 196 37.05 -64.97 15.81
C LYS A 196 36.29 -63.98 16.68
N LEU A 197 36.97 -63.00 17.27
CA LEU A 197 36.38 -62.00 18.12
C LEU A 197 35.49 -61.07 17.27
N LEU A 198 35.93 -60.70 16.08
CA LEU A 198 35.16 -59.93 15.12
C LEU A 198 33.87 -60.64 14.71
N PHE A 199 33.94 -61.93 14.44
CA PHE A 199 32.79 -62.77 14.09
C PHE A 199 31.75 -62.79 15.22
N VAL A 200 32.18 -62.82 16.48
CA VAL A 200 31.30 -62.76 17.65
C VAL A 200 30.67 -61.34 17.79
N LEU A 201 31.44 -60.29 17.51
CA LEU A 201 30.93 -58.91 17.53
C LEU A 201 29.98 -58.65 16.36
N MET A 202 30.31 -59.17 15.20
CA MET A 202 29.46 -59.06 13.99
C MET A 202 28.06 -59.63 14.20
N LYS A 203 27.94 -60.75 14.91
CA LYS A 203 26.67 -61.37 15.24
C LYS A 203 25.71 -60.46 16.05
N LYS A 204 26.24 -59.45 16.73
CA LYS A 204 25.43 -58.46 17.50
C LYS A 204 24.93 -57.29 16.66
N ILE A 205 25.44 -57.11 15.45
CA ILE A 205 25.06 -56.04 14.51
C ILE A 205 23.90 -56.50 13.63
N PRO A 206 22.94 -55.63 13.24
CA PRO A 206 21.80 -55.99 12.40
C PRO A 206 22.19 -56.77 11.12
N ILE A 207 23.24 -56.33 10.44
CA ILE A 207 23.74 -57.00 9.20
C ILE A 207 24.43 -58.33 9.55
N GLY A 208 25.09 -58.43 10.70
CA GLY A 208 25.77 -59.64 11.10
C GLY A 208 24.81 -60.79 11.48
N LYS A 209 23.57 -60.47 11.80
CA LYS A 209 22.52 -61.49 12.01
C LYS A 209 22.23 -62.28 10.69
N LEU A 210 22.58 -61.74 9.52
CA LEU A 210 22.52 -62.48 8.27
C LEU A 210 23.52 -63.67 8.19
N LEU A 211 24.58 -63.64 8.97
CA LEU A 211 25.58 -64.71 9.06
C LEU A 211 25.13 -65.88 9.93
N GLU A 212 24.05 -65.73 10.72
CA GLU A 212 23.49 -66.73 11.61
C GLU A 212 22.04 -67.12 11.29
N ILE A 213 21.61 -66.94 10.03
CA ILE A 213 20.25 -67.29 9.66
C ILE A 213 20.10 -68.80 9.74
N ASP A 214 19.30 -69.24 10.69
CA ASP A 214 18.80 -70.60 10.67
C ASP A 214 17.62 -70.64 9.67
N TRP A 215 17.89 -71.15 8.52
CA TRP A 215 16.91 -71.25 7.42
C TRP A 215 15.76 -72.21 7.70
N THR A 216 15.85 -72.96 8.78
CA THR A 216 14.78 -73.87 9.24
C THR A 216 13.83 -73.17 10.22
N ASN A 217 14.24 -72.04 10.83
CA ASN A 217 13.48 -71.32 11.82
C ASN A 217 12.88 -70.03 11.25
N ALA A 218 11.56 -70.00 11.05
CA ALA A 218 10.84 -68.85 10.51
C ALA A 218 11.08 -67.52 11.28
N ASN A 219 11.24 -67.58 12.60
CA ASN A 219 11.53 -66.41 13.43
C ASN A 219 12.93 -65.84 13.14
N SER A 220 13.93 -66.71 12.91
CA SER A 220 15.29 -66.27 12.57
C SER A 220 15.31 -65.53 11.22
N ILE A 221 14.61 -66.05 10.23
CA ILE A 221 14.46 -65.41 8.90
C ILE A 221 13.74 -64.08 9.04
N PHE A 222 12.67 -64.02 9.83
CA PHE A 222 11.88 -62.79 10.06
C PHE A 222 12.71 -61.68 10.71
N TYR A 223 13.47 -61.98 11.80
CA TYR A 223 14.34 -60.99 12.46
C TYR A 223 15.50 -60.54 11.54
N ALA A 224 16.06 -61.41 10.75
CA ALA A 224 17.08 -61.05 9.76
C ALA A 224 16.50 -60.11 8.70
N ALA A 225 15.32 -60.41 8.17
CA ALA A 225 14.64 -59.57 7.16
C ALA A 225 14.33 -58.17 7.75
N ILE A 226 13.79 -58.06 8.96
CA ILE A 226 13.55 -56.77 9.62
C ILE A 226 14.85 -55.97 9.79
N SER A 227 15.94 -56.63 10.17
CA SER A 227 17.23 -55.97 10.39
C SER A 227 17.80 -55.39 9.09
N VAL A 228 17.66 -56.12 7.98
CA VAL A 228 18.05 -55.64 6.64
C VAL A 228 17.16 -54.49 6.19
N CYS A 229 15.85 -54.64 6.35
CA CYS A 229 14.90 -53.57 6.00
C CYS A 229 15.19 -52.28 6.80
N ALA A 230 15.48 -52.38 8.10
CA ALA A 230 15.83 -51.24 8.94
C ALA A 230 17.12 -50.55 8.44
N TYR A 231 18.14 -51.32 8.07
CA TYR A 231 19.38 -50.74 7.52
C TYR A 231 19.16 -50.06 6.16
N ILE A 232 18.41 -50.69 5.26
CA ILE A 232 18.05 -50.08 3.96
C ILE A 232 17.26 -48.81 4.18
N PHE A 233 16.32 -48.82 5.14
CA PHE A 233 15.54 -47.62 5.49
C PHE A 233 16.43 -46.50 6.05
N GLN A 234 17.40 -46.80 6.90
CA GLN A 234 18.40 -45.85 7.38
C GLN A 234 19.23 -45.24 6.25
N LEU A 235 19.68 -46.06 5.28
CA LEU A 235 20.40 -45.58 4.09
C LEU A 235 19.52 -44.65 3.26
N TYR A 236 18.25 -45.04 3.04
CA TYR A 236 17.28 -44.23 2.31
C TYR A 236 17.06 -42.88 3.00
N GLN A 237 16.90 -42.85 4.31
CA GLN A 237 16.77 -41.60 5.07
C GLN A 237 17.99 -40.68 4.93
N SER A 238 19.20 -41.25 5.08
CA SER A 238 20.45 -40.48 4.95
C SER A 238 20.61 -39.89 3.52
N PHE A 239 20.25 -40.66 2.50
CA PHE A 239 20.31 -40.22 1.12
C PHE A 239 19.24 -39.14 0.83
N SER A 240 18.02 -39.33 1.31
CA SER A 240 16.92 -38.39 1.15
C SER A 240 17.25 -37.06 1.84
N MET A 241 17.83 -37.08 3.06
CA MET A 241 18.29 -35.89 3.77
C MET A 241 19.38 -35.13 3.02
N CYS A 242 20.38 -35.85 2.45
CA CYS A 242 21.42 -35.24 1.65
C CYS A 242 20.87 -34.55 0.38
N LEU A 243 19.92 -35.17 -0.32
CA LEU A 243 19.27 -34.57 -1.50
C LEU A 243 18.43 -33.35 -1.13
N SER A 244 17.67 -33.42 -0.03
CA SER A 244 16.88 -32.31 0.46
C SER A 244 17.77 -31.12 0.85
N PHE A 245 18.84 -31.39 1.60
CA PHE A 245 19.83 -30.38 1.96
C PHE A 245 20.44 -29.71 0.72
N ARG A 246 20.85 -30.49 -0.30
CA ARG A 246 21.38 -29.93 -1.55
C ARG A 246 20.37 -29.02 -2.24
N ARG A 247 19.11 -29.45 -2.36
CA ARG A 247 18.03 -28.63 -2.97
C ARG A 247 17.84 -27.32 -2.21
N ASN A 248 17.79 -27.37 -0.87
CA ASN A 248 17.63 -26.18 -0.04
C ASN A 248 18.82 -25.22 -0.18
N MET A 249 20.05 -25.74 -0.29
CA MET A 249 21.23 -24.88 -0.50
C MET A 249 21.23 -24.20 -1.86
N VAL A 250 20.79 -24.87 -2.91
CA VAL A 250 20.65 -24.26 -4.25
C VAL A 250 19.56 -23.18 -4.22
N SER A 251 18.41 -23.48 -3.62
CA SER A 251 17.31 -22.52 -3.49
C SER A 251 17.74 -21.28 -2.67
N GLY A 252 18.41 -21.51 -1.54
CA GLY A 252 18.93 -20.42 -0.70
C GLY A 252 19.98 -19.56 -1.41
N HIS A 253 20.87 -20.17 -2.18
CA HIS A 253 21.81 -19.44 -3.03
C HIS A 253 21.10 -18.57 -4.07
N ASP A 254 20.10 -19.12 -4.77
CA ASP A 254 19.33 -18.38 -5.78
C ASP A 254 18.54 -17.21 -5.16
N MET A 255 18.05 -17.41 -3.93
CA MET A 255 17.40 -16.38 -3.14
C MET A 255 18.35 -15.23 -2.79
N LEU A 256 19.52 -15.53 -2.21
CA LEU A 256 20.51 -14.52 -1.85
C LEU A 256 21.08 -13.80 -3.09
N TYR A 257 21.26 -14.51 -4.19
CA TYR A 257 21.70 -13.91 -5.45
C TYR A 257 20.68 -12.91 -5.99
N ALA A 258 19.39 -13.28 -6.00
CA ALA A 258 18.32 -12.40 -6.44
C ALA A 258 18.21 -11.16 -5.53
N LEU A 259 18.31 -11.35 -4.21
CA LEU A 259 18.31 -10.27 -3.23
C LEU A 259 19.49 -9.32 -3.43
N ARG A 260 20.69 -9.85 -3.68
CA ARG A 260 21.88 -9.03 -3.98
C ARG A 260 21.65 -8.13 -5.19
N GLU A 261 21.19 -8.68 -6.32
CA GLU A 261 20.94 -7.90 -7.53
C GLU A 261 19.84 -6.84 -7.32
N TYR A 262 18.81 -7.19 -6.57
CA TYR A 262 17.76 -6.24 -6.21
C TYR A 262 18.30 -5.07 -5.38
N LEU A 263 19.03 -5.36 -4.30
CA LEU A 263 19.58 -4.33 -3.40
C LEU A 263 20.61 -3.46 -4.11
N ARG A 264 21.47 -4.03 -4.97
CA ARG A 264 22.43 -3.30 -5.79
C ARG A 264 21.72 -2.30 -6.71
N ASN A 265 20.67 -2.73 -7.42
CA ASN A 265 19.88 -1.85 -8.26
C ASN A 265 19.17 -0.77 -7.44
N THR A 266 18.72 -1.08 -6.23
CA THR A 266 18.13 -0.10 -5.33
C THR A 266 19.15 0.95 -4.87
N VAL A 267 20.37 0.56 -4.52
CA VAL A 267 21.47 1.50 -4.20
C VAL A 267 21.73 2.44 -5.37
N TYR A 268 21.86 1.92 -6.59
CA TYR A 268 22.02 2.74 -7.79
C TYR A 268 20.89 3.77 -7.96
N ARG A 269 19.63 3.35 -7.75
CA ARG A 269 18.47 4.25 -7.81
C ARG A 269 18.50 5.31 -6.72
N MET A 270 18.93 4.95 -5.49
CA MET A 270 19.09 5.91 -4.39
C MET A 270 20.15 6.97 -4.71
N GLU A 271 21.28 6.55 -5.27
CA GLU A 271 22.34 7.48 -5.72
C GLU A 271 21.84 8.43 -6.80
N ALA A 272 21.14 7.91 -7.82
CA ALA A 272 20.56 8.72 -8.89
C ALA A 272 19.55 9.73 -8.34
N TYR A 273 18.66 9.29 -7.42
CA TYR A 273 17.70 10.16 -6.77
C TYR A 273 18.38 11.28 -5.97
N ILE A 274 19.36 10.95 -5.13
CA ILE A 274 20.12 11.93 -4.36
C ILE A 274 20.83 12.91 -5.31
N GLY A 275 21.40 12.42 -6.42
CA GLY A 275 22.02 13.24 -7.44
C GLY A 275 21.10 14.34 -7.99
N LEU A 276 19.81 14.03 -8.19
CA LEU A 276 18.80 14.97 -8.66
C LEU A 276 18.26 15.90 -7.56
N SER A 277 18.11 15.38 -6.35
CA SER A 277 17.46 16.11 -5.24
C SER A 277 18.40 16.92 -4.37
N LYS A 278 19.74 16.69 -4.46
CA LYS A 278 20.76 17.31 -3.58
C LYS A 278 20.77 18.84 -3.56
N ASN A 279 20.32 19.48 -4.65
CA ASN A 279 20.27 20.94 -4.77
C ASN A 279 18.99 21.55 -4.19
N TYR A 280 18.05 20.74 -3.69
CA TYR A 280 16.79 21.19 -3.11
C TYR A 280 16.89 21.15 -1.59
N GLU A 281 16.95 22.33 -0.96
CA GLU A 281 17.09 22.47 0.49
C GLU A 281 15.94 21.78 1.26
N SER A 282 14.73 21.82 0.71
CA SER A 282 13.56 21.19 1.28
C SER A 282 13.64 19.65 1.37
N TYR A 283 14.56 19.03 0.63
CA TYR A 283 14.82 17.59 0.63
C TYR A 283 16.03 17.16 1.48
N ALA A 284 16.72 18.10 2.12
CA ALA A 284 17.97 17.84 2.82
C ALA A 284 17.87 16.75 3.90
N ASN A 285 16.82 16.80 4.72
CA ASN A 285 16.61 15.81 5.80
C ASN A 285 16.30 14.43 5.24
N PHE A 286 15.45 14.33 4.24
CA PHE A 286 15.15 13.07 3.55
C PHE A 286 16.40 12.49 2.88
N ASN A 287 17.18 13.32 2.17
CA ASN A 287 18.42 12.88 1.50
C ASN A 287 19.48 12.41 2.50
N LYS A 288 19.52 12.99 3.69
CA LYS A 288 20.43 12.55 4.76
C LYS A 288 20.06 11.15 5.23
N ASP A 289 18.78 10.93 5.58
CA ASP A 289 18.28 9.60 5.99
C ASP A 289 18.50 8.57 4.88
N LEU A 290 18.13 8.91 3.64
CA LEU A 290 18.33 8.06 2.47
C LEU A 290 19.79 7.68 2.25
N SER A 291 20.72 8.63 2.43
CA SER A 291 22.16 8.38 2.32
C SER A 291 22.67 7.43 3.40
N ASP A 292 22.17 7.53 4.63
CA ASP A 292 22.60 6.67 5.72
C ASP A 292 22.03 5.25 5.55
N ARG A 293 20.78 5.11 5.11
CA ARG A 293 20.18 3.82 4.76
C ARG A 293 20.86 3.18 3.54
N MET A 294 21.17 3.96 2.53
CA MET A 294 21.92 3.51 1.36
C MET A 294 23.27 2.89 1.73
N LYS A 295 24.03 3.50 2.67
CA LYS A 295 25.29 2.95 3.16
C LYS A 295 25.10 1.59 3.84
N GLN A 296 24.02 1.44 4.64
CA GLN A 296 23.68 0.17 5.29
C GLN A 296 23.38 -0.91 4.26
N ILE A 297 22.54 -0.59 3.26
CA ILE A 297 22.18 -1.50 2.18
C ILE A 297 23.42 -1.90 1.39
N ASN A 298 24.29 -0.93 1.02
CA ASN A 298 25.50 -1.19 0.27
C ASN A 298 26.45 -2.09 1.06
N GLY A 299 26.63 -1.86 2.36
CA GLY A 299 27.41 -2.74 3.23
C GLY A 299 26.93 -4.19 3.23
N TYR A 300 25.61 -4.41 3.12
CA TYR A 300 25.07 -5.78 2.98
C TYR A 300 25.27 -6.33 1.56
N VAL A 301 25.14 -5.52 0.53
CA VAL A 301 25.47 -5.91 -0.86
C VAL A 301 26.91 -6.38 -0.95
N ASP A 302 27.88 -5.66 -0.33
CA ASP A 302 29.30 -6.04 -0.30
C ASP A 302 29.52 -7.42 0.36
N ILE A 303 28.76 -7.72 1.44
CA ILE A 303 28.80 -9.05 2.07
C ILE A 303 28.29 -10.13 1.10
N LEU A 304 27.23 -9.85 0.36
CA LEU A 304 26.65 -10.76 -0.60
C LEU A 304 27.49 -10.89 -1.89
N GLU A 305 28.35 -9.94 -2.23
CA GLU A 305 29.25 -10.03 -3.40
C GLU A 305 30.28 -11.15 -3.28
N ASP A 306 30.68 -11.49 -2.07
CA ASP A 306 31.58 -12.64 -1.82
C ASP A 306 30.90 -14.00 -2.00
N LEU A 307 29.59 -14.04 -2.31
CA LEU A 307 28.91 -15.29 -2.63
C LEU A 307 29.28 -15.79 -4.05
N PRO A 308 29.31 -17.11 -4.26
CA PRO A 308 29.67 -17.66 -5.57
C PRO A 308 28.63 -17.26 -6.62
N GLN A 309 29.11 -16.86 -7.80
CA GLN A 309 28.24 -16.55 -8.94
C GLN A 309 27.60 -17.81 -9.55
N SER A 310 28.27 -18.95 -9.46
CA SER A 310 27.83 -20.21 -10.05
C SER A 310 27.42 -21.23 -8.99
N LYS A 311 26.31 -21.93 -9.25
CA LYS A 311 25.82 -23.05 -8.42
C LYS A 311 26.85 -24.16 -8.21
N TYR A 312 27.77 -24.35 -9.16
CA TYR A 312 28.85 -25.33 -9.05
C TYR A 312 29.90 -24.95 -7.99
N MET A 313 29.96 -23.69 -7.59
CA MET A 313 30.88 -23.19 -6.57
C MET A 313 30.27 -23.14 -5.16
N ILE A 314 28.99 -23.46 -4.99
CA ILE A 314 28.30 -23.50 -3.69
C ILE A 314 29.10 -24.28 -2.64
N PRO A 315 29.66 -25.48 -2.93
CA PRO A 315 30.40 -26.24 -1.91
C PRO A 315 31.58 -25.48 -1.28
N LYS A 316 32.21 -24.55 -2.02
CA LYS A 316 33.34 -23.76 -1.52
C LYS A 316 32.96 -22.69 -0.50
N LYS A 317 31.73 -22.20 -0.55
CA LYS A 317 31.20 -21.10 0.29
C LYS A 317 29.91 -21.49 1.03
N ILE A 318 29.69 -22.79 1.22
CA ILE A 318 28.44 -23.31 1.76
C ILE A 318 28.16 -22.80 3.18
N GLY A 319 29.20 -22.68 4.02
CA GLY A 319 29.07 -22.13 5.36
C GLY A 319 28.61 -20.68 5.34
N LYS A 320 29.20 -19.84 4.46
CA LYS A 320 28.79 -18.45 4.30
C LYS A 320 27.34 -18.33 3.83
N ILE A 321 26.95 -19.08 2.80
CA ILE A 321 25.57 -19.11 2.31
C ILE A 321 24.62 -19.43 3.46
N ARG A 322 24.91 -20.46 4.26
CA ARG A 322 24.08 -20.84 5.41
C ARG A 322 24.02 -19.73 6.47
N CYS A 323 25.14 -19.11 6.81
CA CYS A 323 25.17 -18.01 7.77
C CYS A 323 24.33 -16.84 7.31
N GLU A 324 24.42 -16.44 6.03
CA GLU A 324 23.62 -15.31 5.52
C GLU A 324 22.12 -15.64 5.43
N ILE A 325 21.77 -16.87 5.05
CA ILE A 325 20.36 -17.33 5.13
C ILE A 325 19.86 -17.27 6.57
N TYR A 326 20.64 -17.78 7.54
CA TYR A 326 20.26 -17.77 8.95
C TYR A 326 20.03 -16.34 9.47
N LYS A 327 20.95 -15.41 9.18
CA LYS A 327 20.81 -14.00 9.55
C LYS A 327 19.57 -13.37 8.93
N LEU A 328 19.29 -13.65 7.67
CA LEU A 328 18.13 -13.11 6.97
C LEU A 328 16.80 -13.52 7.63
N TYR A 329 16.72 -14.74 8.16
CA TYR A 329 15.52 -15.23 8.86
C TYR A 329 15.43 -14.77 10.31
N THR A 330 16.54 -14.65 11.03
CA THR A 330 16.56 -14.43 12.49
C THR A 330 16.80 -12.98 12.89
N ASN A 331 17.42 -12.17 12.03
CA ASN A 331 17.76 -10.78 12.35
C ASN A 331 16.80 -9.79 11.69
N ASN A 332 15.99 -9.12 12.51
CA ASN A 332 15.02 -8.13 12.05
C ASN A 332 15.66 -6.96 11.29
N ALA A 333 16.89 -6.55 11.61
CA ALA A 333 17.55 -5.45 10.92
C ALA A 333 17.71 -5.69 9.41
N TYR A 334 17.93 -6.95 8.98
CA TYR A 334 17.98 -7.27 7.55
C TYR A 334 16.60 -7.19 6.87
N LYS A 335 15.55 -7.61 7.59
CA LYS A 335 14.17 -7.49 7.09
C LYS A 335 13.78 -6.02 6.94
N GLU A 336 14.04 -5.22 7.95
CA GLU A 336 13.79 -3.77 7.97
C GLU A 336 14.49 -3.06 6.81
N MET A 337 15.74 -3.42 6.55
CA MET A 337 16.51 -2.88 5.42
C MET A 337 15.86 -3.24 4.06
N ILE A 338 15.35 -4.46 3.90
CA ILE A 338 14.67 -4.86 2.67
C ILE A 338 13.33 -4.14 2.53
N TYR A 339 12.56 -3.98 3.62
CA TYR A 339 11.32 -3.20 3.60
C TYR A 339 11.57 -1.73 3.26
N TYR A 340 12.63 -1.13 3.80
CA TYR A 340 13.03 0.23 3.43
C TYR A 340 13.33 0.33 1.93
N ALA A 341 14.09 -0.63 1.38
CA ALA A 341 14.39 -0.71 -0.04
C ALA A 341 13.11 -0.84 -0.90
N ASN A 342 12.16 -1.66 -0.48
CA ASN A 342 10.87 -1.84 -1.17
C ASN A 342 10.04 -0.56 -1.15
N ASN A 343 9.92 0.09 0.00
CA ASN A 343 9.18 1.33 0.15
C ASN A 343 9.82 2.48 -0.66
N PHE A 344 11.14 2.56 -0.70
CA PHE A 344 11.84 3.53 -1.55
C PHE A 344 11.58 3.27 -3.04
N ASN A 345 11.63 2.02 -3.50
CA ASN A 345 11.32 1.68 -4.90
C ASN A 345 9.87 2.01 -5.23
N GLY A 346 8.91 1.71 -4.34
CA GLY A 346 7.52 2.09 -4.50
C GLY A 346 7.30 3.61 -4.54
N TYR A 347 7.99 4.37 -3.67
CA TYR A 347 8.00 5.83 -3.73
C TYR A 347 8.52 6.34 -5.07
N LEU A 348 9.63 5.79 -5.55
CA LEU A 348 10.24 6.18 -6.81
C LEU A 348 9.32 5.90 -8.00
N GLU A 349 8.60 4.79 -8.01
CA GLU A 349 7.58 4.47 -9.01
C GLU A 349 6.46 5.50 -8.99
N ASN A 350 5.93 5.85 -7.81
CA ASN A 350 4.86 6.83 -7.67
C ASN A 350 5.27 8.20 -8.21
N ILE A 351 6.45 8.71 -7.85
CA ILE A 351 6.90 10.03 -8.35
C ILE A 351 7.24 10.02 -9.84
N THR A 352 7.70 8.89 -10.37
CA THR A 352 7.93 8.72 -11.81
C THR A 352 6.59 8.75 -12.58
N ALA A 353 5.55 8.11 -12.03
CA ALA A 353 4.20 8.17 -12.61
C ALA A 353 3.66 9.61 -12.63
N ILE A 354 3.89 10.39 -11.56
CA ILE A 354 3.55 11.83 -11.54
C ILE A 354 4.31 12.55 -12.65
N GLY A 355 5.63 12.37 -12.78
CA GLY A 355 6.45 12.99 -13.80
C GLY A 355 5.95 12.72 -15.22
N LYS A 356 5.56 11.46 -15.52
CA LYS A 356 4.98 11.05 -16.81
C LYS A 356 3.66 11.74 -17.14
N LYS A 357 2.86 12.10 -16.11
CA LYS A 357 1.55 12.77 -16.26
C LYS A 357 1.66 14.29 -16.28
N MET A 358 2.76 14.86 -15.78
CA MET A 358 3.01 16.30 -15.80
C MET A 358 3.09 16.83 -17.22
N GLY A 359 2.44 17.96 -17.46
CA GLY A 359 2.33 18.57 -18.80
C GLY A 359 1.33 17.90 -19.75
N LYS A 360 0.82 16.71 -19.43
CA LYS A 360 -0.18 15.97 -20.22
C LYS A 360 -1.56 15.98 -19.56
N GLN A 361 -1.66 15.37 -18.39
CA GLN A 361 -2.89 15.21 -17.60
C GLN A 361 -2.89 16.11 -16.38
N MET A 362 -1.72 16.36 -15.80
CA MET A 362 -1.54 17.16 -14.59
C MET A 362 -0.72 18.40 -14.91
N THR A 363 -1.04 19.50 -14.22
CA THR A 363 -0.36 20.79 -14.40
C THR A 363 0.19 21.28 -13.07
N LYS A 364 1.33 21.97 -13.10
CA LYS A 364 1.95 22.59 -11.92
C LYS A 364 1.05 23.65 -11.30
N ALA A 365 0.94 23.64 -9.98
CA ALA A 365 0.29 24.69 -9.22
C ALA A 365 1.16 25.93 -9.11
N ASN A 366 0.52 27.10 -9.14
CA ASN A 366 1.15 28.39 -8.81
C ASN A 366 0.67 28.83 -7.42
N PHE A 367 1.59 28.95 -6.46
CA PHE A 367 1.28 29.25 -5.07
C PHE A 367 1.38 30.75 -4.69
N LYS A 368 1.79 31.62 -5.61
CA LYS A 368 1.90 33.07 -5.38
C LYS A 368 0.55 33.77 -5.54
N THR A 369 -0.42 33.51 -4.64
CA THR A 369 -1.78 34.04 -4.78
C THR A 369 -2.50 34.16 -3.44
N ARG A 370 -3.45 35.10 -3.34
CA ARG A 370 -4.31 35.30 -2.17
C ARG A 370 -5.53 34.40 -2.14
N PHE A 371 -5.94 33.87 -3.28
CA PHE A 371 -7.11 32.99 -3.44
C PHE A 371 -6.84 31.92 -4.48
N SER A 372 -7.47 30.79 -4.33
CA SER A 372 -7.36 29.71 -5.29
C SER A 372 -8.20 30.00 -6.53
N ASN A 373 -7.62 29.68 -7.71
CA ASN A 373 -8.28 29.79 -9.00
C ASN A 373 -7.89 28.61 -9.88
N LEU A 374 -8.80 27.67 -10.03
CA LEU A 374 -8.66 26.45 -10.81
C LEU A 374 -9.38 26.64 -12.14
N ILE A 375 -8.66 26.60 -13.25
CA ILE A 375 -9.20 26.78 -14.61
C ILE A 375 -9.10 25.46 -15.35
N GLY A 376 -10.22 25.01 -15.89
CA GLY A 376 -10.30 23.76 -16.65
C GLY A 376 -10.02 22.54 -15.77
N MET A 377 -10.47 22.55 -14.51
CA MET A 377 -10.31 21.41 -13.62
C MET A 377 -11.30 20.29 -13.95
N TYR A 378 -10.90 19.06 -13.64
CA TYR A 378 -11.71 17.87 -13.86
C TYR A 378 -11.46 16.79 -12.81
N TYR A 379 -12.42 15.88 -12.68
CA TYR A 379 -12.34 14.74 -11.79
C TYR A 379 -11.72 13.56 -12.53
N PRO A 380 -10.55 13.04 -12.13
CA PRO A 380 -9.82 12.07 -12.93
C PRO A 380 -10.57 10.75 -13.13
N ALA A 381 -11.40 10.31 -12.17
CA ALA A 381 -12.17 9.08 -12.30
C ALA A 381 -13.16 9.11 -13.47
N ILE A 382 -13.69 10.29 -13.84
CA ILE A 382 -14.61 10.43 -14.98
C ILE A 382 -13.88 10.27 -16.32
N VAL A 383 -12.61 10.67 -16.40
CA VAL A 383 -11.80 10.53 -17.64
C VAL A 383 -11.48 9.06 -17.92
N GLY A 384 -11.30 8.26 -16.86
CA GLY A 384 -11.05 6.82 -16.96
C GLY A 384 -12.27 5.99 -17.39
N ASP A 385 -13.47 6.55 -17.32
CA ASP A 385 -14.69 5.88 -17.78
C ASP A 385 -14.84 6.03 -19.31
N LYS A 386 -14.64 4.92 -20.04
CA LYS A 386 -14.76 4.87 -21.53
C LYS A 386 -16.14 5.29 -22.05
N LYS A 387 -17.16 5.37 -21.17
CA LYS A 387 -18.52 5.83 -21.52
C LYS A 387 -18.65 7.35 -21.50
N ALA A 388 -17.72 8.08 -20.90
CA ALA A 388 -17.76 9.55 -20.83
C ALA A 388 -17.13 10.17 -22.09
N ASN A 389 -17.90 10.27 -23.17
CA ASN A 389 -17.44 10.85 -24.45
C ASN A 389 -17.01 12.32 -24.36
N ASN A 390 -17.42 13.07 -23.31
CA ASN A 390 -17.06 14.48 -23.12
C ASN A 390 -16.95 14.81 -21.64
N VAL A 391 -15.73 14.87 -21.11
CA VAL A 391 -15.50 15.36 -19.74
C VAL A 391 -15.69 16.87 -19.69
N GLN A 392 -16.68 17.32 -18.92
CA GLN A 392 -16.91 18.75 -18.73
C GLN A 392 -15.87 19.35 -17.79
N LEU A 393 -15.10 20.29 -18.32
CA LEU A 393 -14.15 21.07 -17.54
C LEU A 393 -14.86 22.24 -16.86
N ASN A 394 -14.50 22.51 -15.59
CA ASN A 394 -15.06 23.64 -14.83
C ASN A 394 -13.97 24.60 -14.34
N ASP A 395 -14.37 25.86 -14.18
CA ASP A 395 -13.56 26.92 -13.59
C ASP A 395 -14.10 27.29 -12.22
N VAL A 396 -13.23 27.28 -11.21
CA VAL A 396 -13.61 27.66 -9.83
C VAL A 396 -12.59 28.64 -9.25
N LYS A 397 -13.06 29.85 -8.92
CA LYS A 397 -12.28 30.90 -8.28
C LYS A 397 -12.76 31.07 -6.83
N ILE A 398 -11.97 30.66 -5.86
CA ILE A 398 -12.31 30.67 -4.41
C ILE A 398 -11.84 31.99 -3.79
N ASN A 399 -12.37 33.12 -4.27
CA ASN A 399 -12.13 34.42 -3.66
C ASN A 399 -13.15 34.78 -2.56
N ASN A 400 -14.39 34.29 -2.71
CA ASN A 400 -15.50 34.46 -1.79
C ASN A 400 -16.05 33.09 -1.38
N ASN A 401 -16.86 33.05 -0.33
CA ASN A 401 -17.67 31.90 0.02
C ASN A 401 -18.68 31.65 -1.09
N GLN A 402 -18.88 30.37 -1.47
CA GLN A 402 -19.72 30.01 -2.59
C GLN A 402 -20.82 29.05 -2.16
N ILE A 403 -22.03 29.33 -2.58
CA ILE A 403 -23.15 28.38 -2.45
C ILE A 403 -23.54 27.94 -3.85
N ILE A 404 -23.64 26.65 -4.06
CA ILE A 404 -23.88 26.02 -5.35
C ILE A 404 -25.20 25.28 -5.30
N THR A 405 -26.18 25.80 -6.04
CA THR A 405 -27.48 25.16 -6.19
C THR A 405 -27.56 24.31 -7.46
N GLY A 406 -28.52 23.44 -7.57
CA GLY A 406 -28.75 22.65 -8.78
C GLY A 406 -29.64 21.46 -8.55
N VAL A 407 -30.20 20.92 -9.60
CA VAL A 407 -31.02 19.69 -9.56
C VAL A 407 -30.16 18.48 -9.19
N ASN A 408 -30.79 17.39 -8.76
CA ASN A 408 -30.09 16.14 -8.54
C ASN A 408 -29.41 15.66 -9.82
N ALA A 409 -28.29 14.95 -9.69
CA ALA A 409 -27.46 14.47 -10.79
C ALA A 409 -26.84 15.57 -11.68
N SER A 410 -26.93 16.87 -11.32
CA SER A 410 -26.28 17.96 -12.08
C SER A 410 -24.78 18.09 -11.87
N GLY A 411 -24.18 17.27 -10.98
CA GLY A 411 -22.74 17.22 -10.71
C GLY A 411 -22.26 18.13 -9.58
N LYS A 412 -23.13 18.55 -8.64
CA LYS A 412 -22.78 19.39 -7.47
C LYS A 412 -21.70 18.75 -6.60
N THR A 413 -21.93 17.53 -6.12
CA THR A 413 -20.99 16.76 -5.28
C THR A 413 -19.69 16.50 -6.01
N THR A 414 -19.77 16.13 -7.30
CA THR A 414 -18.58 15.90 -8.14
C THR A 414 -17.73 17.17 -8.28
N LEU A 415 -18.37 18.34 -8.43
CA LEU A 415 -17.66 19.62 -8.47
C LEU A 415 -16.91 19.89 -7.17
N LEU A 416 -17.56 19.67 -6.00
CA LEU A 416 -16.92 19.83 -4.69
C LEU A 416 -15.76 18.85 -4.51
N LYS A 417 -15.97 17.56 -4.79
CA LYS A 417 -14.91 16.54 -4.75
C LYS A 417 -13.73 16.92 -5.65
N THR A 418 -14.01 17.45 -6.85
CA THR A 418 -12.97 17.90 -7.80
C THR A 418 -12.14 19.05 -7.22
N VAL A 419 -12.77 20.05 -6.62
CA VAL A 419 -12.06 21.19 -6.02
C VAL A 419 -11.22 20.73 -4.84
N LEU A 420 -11.81 19.98 -3.92
CA LEU A 420 -11.17 19.51 -2.70
C LEU A 420 -9.96 18.64 -3.04
N PHE A 421 -10.13 17.66 -3.92
CA PHE A 421 -9.06 16.78 -4.35
C PHE A 421 -7.90 17.54 -5.01
N ASN A 422 -8.18 18.45 -5.94
CA ASN A 422 -7.15 19.23 -6.60
C ASN A 422 -6.39 20.18 -5.66
N VAL A 423 -7.05 20.73 -4.65
CA VAL A 423 -6.40 21.55 -3.62
C VAL A 423 -5.46 20.68 -2.78
N ILE A 424 -5.95 19.54 -2.28
CA ILE A 424 -5.15 18.62 -1.47
C ILE A 424 -3.95 18.12 -2.28
N LEU A 425 -4.17 17.61 -3.50
CA LEU A 425 -3.13 17.10 -4.36
C LEU A 425 -2.07 18.15 -4.67
N SER A 426 -2.49 19.41 -4.93
CA SER A 426 -1.57 20.52 -5.12
C SER A 426 -0.70 20.80 -3.89
N GLN A 427 -1.23 20.57 -2.67
CA GLN A 427 -0.49 20.75 -1.41
C GLN A 427 0.26 19.49 -0.97
N GLN A 428 0.12 18.38 -1.66
CA GLN A 428 0.91 17.16 -1.46
C GLN A 428 2.09 17.08 -2.43
N ILE A 429 1.81 17.26 -3.72
CA ILE A 429 2.77 17.01 -4.80
C ILE A 429 3.03 18.22 -5.72
N GLY A 430 2.44 19.37 -5.42
CA GLY A 430 2.63 20.58 -6.21
C GLY A 430 1.87 20.63 -7.56
N CYS A 431 1.06 19.64 -7.90
CA CYS A 431 0.37 19.50 -9.18
C CYS A 431 -1.10 19.12 -8.99
N GLY A 432 -1.91 19.24 -10.04
CA GLY A 432 -3.31 18.80 -10.03
C GLY A 432 -3.89 18.61 -11.42
N PHE A 433 -5.12 18.07 -11.45
CA PHE A 433 -5.89 17.81 -12.67
C PHE A 433 -6.68 19.05 -13.12
N TYR A 434 -5.97 20.01 -13.67
CA TYR A 434 -6.50 21.26 -14.20
C TYR A 434 -5.60 21.80 -15.32
N LYS A 435 -6.13 22.66 -16.19
CA LYS A 435 -5.33 23.33 -17.23
C LYS A 435 -4.41 24.40 -16.65
N ARG A 436 -4.90 25.14 -15.64
CA ARG A 436 -4.13 26.14 -14.89
C ARG A 436 -4.63 26.20 -13.44
N GLY A 437 -3.73 26.04 -12.47
CA GLY A 437 -4.04 26.12 -11.03
C GLY A 437 -3.25 27.24 -10.35
N LYS A 438 -3.96 28.17 -9.72
CA LYS A 438 -3.41 29.08 -8.71
C LYS A 438 -3.98 28.64 -7.39
N ILE A 439 -3.13 28.26 -6.45
CA ILE A 439 -3.54 27.71 -5.16
C ILE A 439 -3.12 28.67 -4.04
N ALA A 440 -4.09 29.17 -3.31
CA ALA A 440 -3.84 29.75 -1.99
C ALA A 440 -3.67 28.59 -1.03
N VAL A 441 -2.51 28.51 -0.43
CA VAL A 441 -2.20 27.42 0.52
C VAL A 441 -3.12 27.53 1.72
N TYR A 442 -3.76 26.42 2.09
CA TYR A 442 -4.64 26.32 3.25
C TYR A 442 -3.94 25.53 4.36
N ASP A 443 -4.01 26.07 5.57
CA ASP A 443 -3.45 25.44 6.76
C ASP A 443 -4.37 24.32 7.28
N LYS A 444 -5.69 24.53 7.18
CA LYS A 444 -6.70 23.56 7.60
C LYS A 444 -7.70 23.31 6.48
N ILE A 445 -7.95 22.05 6.19
CA ILE A 445 -8.91 21.61 5.18
C ILE A 445 -9.98 20.77 5.88
N HIS A 446 -11.24 21.12 5.70
CA HIS A 446 -12.38 20.44 6.30
C HIS A 446 -13.34 19.99 5.21
N CYS A 447 -13.91 18.80 5.37
CA CYS A 447 -14.96 18.33 4.49
C CYS A 447 -16.16 17.76 5.26
N TYR A 448 -17.30 17.80 4.60
CA TYR A 448 -18.58 17.28 5.01
C TYR A 448 -19.29 16.85 3.73
N LEU A 449 -18.95 15.66 3.21
CA LEU A 449 -19.48 15.20 1.94
C LEU A 449 -20.37 13.96 2.10
N ASN A 450 -19.98 13.03 2.96
CA ASN A 450 -20.74 11.82 3.25
C ASN A 450 -20.74 11.60 4.76
N ILE A 451 -21.90 11.75 5.40
CA ILE A 451 -22.03 11.39 6.81
C ILE A 451 -22.67 10.01 6.88
N PRO A 452 -21.93 9.01 7.37
CA PRO A 452 -22.48 7.67 7.49
C PRO A 452 -23.60 7.68 8.51
N ASP A 453 -24.73 7.05 8.17
CA ASP A 453 -25.80 6.76 9.11
C ASP A 453 -25.23 5.81 10.18
N THR A 454 -25.02 6.33 11.38
CA THR A 454 -24.45 5.55 12.48
C THR A 454 -25.55 4.71 13.11
N ASN A 455 -25.68 3.47 12.64
CA ASN A 455 -26.65 2.50 13.14
C ASN A 455 -26.72 2.49 14.67
N GLY A 456 -27.72 3.17 15.24
CA GLY A 456 -28.19 3.02 16.61
C GLY A 456 -27.56 3.92 17.69
N ARG A 457 -26.73 4.90 17.35
CA ARG A 457 -26.16 5.83 18.37
C ARG A 457 -26.65 7.27 18.24
N ASP A 458 -26.60 7.86 17.04
CA ASP A 458 -27.02 9.23 16.78
C ASP A 458 -28.03 9.27 15.62
N SER A 459 -28.99 10.19 15.63
CA SER A 459 -29.74 10.50 14.42
C SER A 459 -28.81 11.14 13.39
N LEU A 460 -29.11 11.01 12.09
CA LEU A 460 -28.32 11.64 11.03
C LEU A 460 -28.07 13.12 11.32
N PHE A 461 -29.10 13.84 11.74
CA PHE A 461 -28.98 15.26 12.11
C PHE A 461 -28.00 15.51 13.27
N GLN A 462 -27.97 14.63 14.28
CA GLN A 462 -27.01 14.78 15.39
C GLN A 462 -25.57 14.55 14.92
N ALA A 463 -25.34 13.56 14.06
CA ALA A 463 -24.01 13.31 13.47
C ALA A 463 -23.55 14.50 12.61
N GLU A 464 -24.46 15.07 11.80
CA GLU A 464 -24.24 16.26 11.00
C GLU A 464 -23.91 17.48 11.86
N ALA A 465 -24.68 17.71 12.92
CA ALA A 465 -24.48 18.86 13.84
C ALA A 465 -23.16 18.75 14.59
N ARG A 466 -22.77 17.53 15.01
CA ARG A 466 -21.48 17.28 15.66
C ARG A 466 -20.32 17.60 14.74
N ARG A 467 -20.35 17.10 13.49
CA ARG A 467 -19.34 17.40 12.49
C ARG A 467 -19.20 18.91 12.21
N CYS A 468 -20.33 19.60 12.10
CA CYS A 468 -20.34 21.07 11.95
C CYS A 468 -19.74 21.78 13.16
N LYS A 469 -19.99 21.27 14.38
CA LYS A 469 -19.42 21.83 15.62
C LYS A 469 -17.90 21.64 15.65
N ASP A 470 -17.38 20.46 15.32
CA ASP A 470 -15.94 20.17 15.26
C ASP A 470 -15.21 21.14 14.31
N ILE A 471 -15.84 21.45 13.16
CA ILE A 471 -15.30 22.43 12.20
C ILE A 471 -15.30 23.84 12.79
N ILE A 472 -16.38 24.26 13.50
CA ILE A 472 -16.40 25.54 14.20
C ILE A 472 -15.28 25.63 15.23
N ASP A 473 -15.13 24.61 16.07
CA ASP A 473 -14.12 24.56 17.12
C ASP A 473 -12.71 24.68 16.54
N SER A 474 -12.43 23.97 15.46
CA SER A 474 -11.15 24.10 14.76
C SER A 474 -10.91 25.49 14.18
N VAL A 475 -11.94 26.16 13.66
CA VAL A 475 -11.83 27.55 13.15
C VAL A 475 -11.61 28.54 14.26
N GLU A 476 -12.26 28.37 15.42
CA GLU A 476 -12.11 29.24 16.60
C GLU A 476 -10.75 29.06 17.27
N GLU A 477 -10.26 27.83 17.35
CA GLU A 477 -8.95 27.51 17.91
C GLU A 477 -7.78 28.04 17.05
N HIS A 478 -7.94 28.03 15.72
CA HIS A 478 -6.89 28.39 14.78
C HIS A 478 -7.25 29.62 13.93
N GLN A 479 -7.59 30.74 14.59
CA GLN A 479 -8.07 31.96 13.92
C GLN A 479 -7.02 32.65 13.03
N ASP A 480 -5.74 32.39 13.22
CA ASP A 480 -4.64 32.88 12.41
C ASP A 480 -4.40 32.03 11.14
N LYS A 481 -4.94 30.83 11.10
CA LYS A 481 -4.80 29.86 10.01
C LYS A 481 -5.84 30.07 8.91
N LYS A 482 -5.49 29.67 7.66
CA LYS A 482 -6.43 29.70 6.53
C LYS A 482 -7.18 28.39 6.45
N HIS A 483 -8.49 28.45 6.44
CA HIS A 483 -9.38 27.29 6.38
C HIS A 483 -10.08 27.19 5.03
N LEU A 484 -10.11 25.98 4.46
CA LEU A 484 -11.01 25.60 3.37
C LEU A 484 -12.04 24.62 3.92
N CYS A 485 -13.31 24.99 3.87
CA CYS A 485 -14.41 24.14 4.33
C CYS A 485 -15.33 23.81 3.15
N VAL A 486 -15.55 22.52 2.90
CA VAL A 486 -16.35 22.02 1.78
C VAL A 486 -17.52 21.20 2.33
N PHE A 487 -18.75 21.58 1.98
CA PHE A 487 -19.97 21.00 2.51
C PHE A 487 -20.90 20.55 1.37
N ASP A 488 -21.37 19.32 1.43
CA ASP A 488 -22.43 18.82 0.54
C ASP A 488 -23.72 18.65 1.33
N GLU A 489 -24.74 19.46 0.99
CA GLU A 489 -26.10 19.41 1.54
C GLU A 489 -26.18 19.48 3.08
N LEU A 490 -25.77 20.63 3.67
CA LEU A 490 -25.79 20.88 5.11
C LEU A 490 -27.15 20.57 5.74
N TYR A 491 -27.17 19.78 6.83
CA TYR A 491 -28.32 19.45 7.65
C TYR A 491 -29.46 18.77 6.90
N SER A 492 -29.12 17.82 6.03
CA SER A 492 -30.09 17.06 5.25
C SER A 492 -30.93 16.07 6.09
N GLY A 493 -30.47 15.73 7.29
CA GLY A 493 -31.07 14.75 8.20
C GLY A 493 -32.25 15.25 9.05
N THR A 494 -32.79 16.46 8.78
CA THR A 494 -33.95 17.01 9.47
C THR A 494 -35.00 17.57 8.49
N ASN A 495 -36.08 18.16 9.01
CA ASN A 495 -37.10 18.75 8.15
C ASN A 495 -36.55 19.96 7.37
N PRO A 496 -37.05 20.27 6.15
CA PRO A 496 -36.49 21.30 5.29
C PRO A 496 -36.49 22.72 5.90
N TYR A 497 -37.43 23.05 6.77
CA TYR A 497 -37.49 24.37 7.43
C TYR A 497 -36.37 24.52 8.46
N GLU A 498 -36.18 23.52 9.31
CA GLU A 498 -35.11 23.51 10.32
C GLU A 498 -33.74 23.45 9.63
N ALA A 499 -33.58 22.61 8.61
CA ALA A 499 -32.36 22.50 7.82
C ALA A 499 -31.98 23.87 7.19
N SER A 500 -32.95 24.55 6.56
CA SER A 500 -32.75 25.86 5.96
C SER A 500 -32.38 26.93 6.98
N ALA A 501 -33.06 26.97 8.14
CA ALA A 501 -32.80 27.94 9.22
C ALA A 501 -31.43 27.71 9.87
N THR A 502 -31.11 26.45 10.20
CA THR A 502 -29.83 26.06 10.81
C THR A 502 -28.67 26.30 9.85
N GLY A 503 -28.81 25.90 8.59
CA GLY A 503 -27.83 26.16 7.54
C GLY A 503 -27.57 27.65 7.31
N TYR A 504 -28.62 28.45 7.27
CA TYR A 504 -28.50 29.92 7.19
C TYR A 504 -27.67 30.48 8.34
N ALA A 505 -28.00 30.11 9.58
CA ALA A 505 -27.30 30.60 10.77
C ALA A 505 -25.82 30.16 10.76
N TYR A 506 -25.54 28.89 10.44
CA TYR A 506 -24.18 28.33 10.34
C TYR A 506 -23.35 29.08 9.30
N ILE A 507 -23.83 29.18 8.07
CA ILE A 507 -23.12 29.87 6.98
C ILE A 507 -22.85 31.33 7.36
N ARG A 508 -23.81 31.97 7.94
CA ARG A 508 -23.69 33.38 8.38
C ARG A 508 -22.63 33.55 9.46
N TYR A 509 -22.58 32.62 10.42
CA TYR A 509 -21.56 32.60 11.47
C TYR A 509 -20.16 32.38 10.86
N MET A 510 -19.97 31.34 10.11
CA MET A 510 -18.69 30.99 9.49
C MET A 510 -18.19 32.06 8.51
N SER A 511 -19.10 32.75 7.83
CA SER A 511 -18.77 33.84 6.88
C SER A 511 -18.22 35.10 7.52
N LYS A 512 -18.28 35.27 8.86
CA LYS A 512 -17.65 36.37 9.59
C LYS A 512 -16.12 36.20 9.65
N HIS A 513 -15.63 34.99 9.61
CA HIS A 513 -14.22 34.69 9.67
C HIS A 513 -13.56 34.93 8.29
N LYS A 514 -12.67 35.91 8.20
CA LYS A 514 -12.03 36.32 6.92
C LYS A 514 -11.06 35.29 6.39
N ASN A 515 -10.50 34.49 7.27
CA ASN A 515 -9.55 33.39 6.98
C ASN A 515 -10.24 32.10 6.53
N VAL A 516 -11.58 32.03 6.58
CA VAL A 516 -12.37 30.86 6.15
C VAL A 516 -12.88 31.04 4.73
N LYS A 517 -12.80 29.98 3.93
CA LYS A 517 -13.44 29.88 2.63
C LYS A 517 -14.39 28.70 2.62
N LEU A 518 -15.64 28.97 2.28
CA LEU A 518 -16.73 28.01 2.25
C LEU A 518 -17.09 27.67 0.79
N LEU A 519 -17.21 26.39 0.51
CA LEU A 519 -17.83 25.84 -0.71
C LEU A 519 -18.97 24.92 -0.26
N ILE A 520 -20.20 25.28 -0.60
CA ILE A 520 -21.39 24.61 -0.07
C ILE A 520 -22.33 24.28 -1.23
N THR A 521 -22.85 23.06 -1.27
CA THR A 521 -23.98 22.70 -2.13
C THR A 521 -25.26 22.66 -1.31
N THR A 522 -26.37 22.97 -1.93
CA THR A 522 -27.67 22.93 -1.25
C THR A 522 -28.83 22.85 -2.24
N HIS A 523 -29.92 22.26 -1.79
CA HIS A 523 -31.23 22.31 -2.43
C HIS A 523 -32.16 23.37 -1.81
N TYR A 524 -31.79 24.03 -0.69
CA TYR A 524 -32.61 25.00 0.03
C TYR A 524 -32.50 26.37 -0.62
N LEU A 525 -33.36 26.66 -1.59
CA LEU A 525 -33.36 27.90 -2.36
C LEU A 525 -33.73 29.10 -1.47
N ASP A 526 -34.66 28.91 -0.53
CA ASP A 526 -35.10 29.97 0.43
C ASP A 526 -33.94 30.44 1.30
N MET A 527 -33.05 29.54 1.71
CA MET A 527 -31.83 29.89 2.43
C MET A 527 -30.92 30.77 1.56
N CYS A 528 -30.73 30.43 0.29
CA CYS A 528 -29.92 31.19 -0.64
C CYS A 528 -30.46 32.60 -0.88
N GLU A 529 -31.79 32.72 -1.03
CA GLU A 529 -32.46 34.00 -1.20
C GLU A 529 -32.38 34.87 0.07
N SER A 530 -32.54 34.25 1.26
CA SER A 530 -32.41 34.95 2.55
C SER A 530 -31.00 35.51 2.76
N LEU A 531 -29.96 34.76 2.37
CA LEU A 531 -28.57 35.22 2.41
C LEU A 531 -28.31 36.37 1.43
N LEU A 532 -28.96 36.37 0.26
CA LEU A 532 -28.91 37.49 -0.69
C LEU A 532 -29.58 38.75 -0.12
N LYS A 533 -30.78 38.60 0.45
CA LYS A 533 -31.52 39.71 1.10
C LYS A 533 -30.73 40.31 2.24
N ALA A 534 -29.99 39.51 2.99
CA ALA A 534 -29.11 39.98 4.07
C ALA A 534 -27.85 40.72 3.56
N LYS A 535 -27.70 40.94 2.25
CA LYS A 535 -26.59 41.66 1.59
C LYS A 535 -25.20 41.17 2.03
N GLN A 536 -25.03 39.90 2.27
CA GLN A 536 -23.76 39.31 2.68
C GLN A 536 -22.78 39.35 1.48
N LYS A 537 -21.97 40.40 1.39
CA LYS A 537 -21.00 40.63 0.31
C LYS A 537 -19.92 39.53 0.21
N SER A 538 -19.71 38.76 1.28
CA SER A 538 -18.74 37.66 1.33
C SER A 538 -19.21 36.37 0.66
N ILE A 539 -20.51 36.26 0.30
CA ILE A 539 -21.12 35.06 -0.28
C ILE A 539 -21.52 35.31 -1.74
N THR A 540 -21.25 34.35 -2.59
CA THR A 540 -21.65 34.37 -4.01
C THR A 540 -22.40 33.09 -4.34
N ASN A 541 -23.59 33.21 -4.92
CA ASN A 541 -24.38 32.09 -5.36
C ASN A 541 -24.00 31.68 -6.78
N TYR A 542 -23.90 30.37 -6.98
CA TYR A 542 -23.73 29.70 -8.26
C TYR A 542 -24.76 28.58 -8.41
N HIS A 543 -24.91 28.07 -9.60
CA HIS A 543 -25.70 26.88 -9.87
C HIS A 543 -25.04 25.99 -10.91
N MET A 544 -25.34 24.70 -10.86
CA MET A 544 -25.04 23.77 -11.94
C MET A 544 -26.11 23.92 -13.02
N GLU A 545 -25.68 24.24 -14.23
CA GLU A 545 -26.60 24.52 -15.34
C GLU A 545 -27.28 23.25 -15.82
N ALA A 546 -28.60 23.33 -15.92
CA ALA A 546 -29.44 22.36 -16.61
C ALA A 546 -30.52 23.14 -17.38
N TYR A 547 -31.05 22.56 -18.44
CA TYR A 547 -32.15 23.13 -19.24
C TYR A 547 -32.98 22.00 -19.86
N TYR A 548 -34.19 22.37 -20.33
CA TYR A 548 -35.02 21.44 -21.08
C TYR A 548 -34.75 21.63 -22.57
N ASP A 549 -34.53 20.55 -23.31
CA ASP A 549 -34.40 20.55 -24.78
C ASP A 549 -35.77 20.68 -25.44
N GLU A 550 -35.79 20.73 -26.77
CA GLU A 550 -36.99 20.84 -27.59
C GLU A 550 -37.96 19.67 -27.40
N ALA A 551 -37.46 18.51 -26.99
CA ALA A 551 -38.24 17.32 -26.65
C ALA A 551 -38.72 17.33 -25.18
N ASN A 552 -38.56 18.46 -24.45
CA ASN A 552 -38.88 18.63 -23.04
C ASN A 552 -38.16 17.62 -22.12
N LYS A 553 -36.96 17.19 -22.52
CA LYS A 553 -36.07 16.34 -21.72
C LYS A 553 -35.01 17.19 -21.04
N MET A 554 -34.73 16.91 -19.76
CA MET A 554 -33.71 17.64 -19.02
C MET A 554 -32.29 17.29 -19.51
N VAL A 555 -31.53 18.30 -19.85
CA VAL A 555 -30.13 18.22 -20.26
C VAL A 555 -29.25 18.83 -19.17
N TYR A 556 -28.28 18.05 -18.69
CA TYR A 556 -27.30 18.50 -17.71
C TYR A 556 -26.02 18.90 -18.47
N THR A 557 -25.61 20.17 -18.31
CA THR A 557 -24.37 20.64 -18.94
C THR A 557 -23.15 20.40 -18.06
N TYR A 558 -23.36 20.10 -16.77
CA TYR A 558 -22.32 19.98 -15.75
C TYR A 558 -21.43 21.22 -15.61
N LYS A 559 -21.90 22.40 -16.06
CA LYS A 559 -21.20 23.68 -15.98
C LYS A 559 -21.68 24.50 -14.80
N LYS A 560 -20.74 25.06 -14.03
CA LYS A 560 -21.02 26.02 -12.98
C LYS A 560 -21.28 27.41 -13.55
N LYS A 561 -22.44 28.01 -13.27
CA LYS A 561 -22.82 29.36 -13.64
C LYS A 561 -23.19 30.22 -12.43
N LYS A 562 -23.09 31.55 -12.55
CA LYS A 562 -23.46 32.51 -11.48
C LYS A 562 -24.98 32.62 -11.36
N GLY A 563 -25.45 32.66 -10.09
CA GLY A 563 -26.87 32.79 -9.76
C GLY A 563 -27.42 31.57 -9.03
N ILE A 564 -28.73 31.58 -8.75
CA ILE A 564 -29.46 30.48 -8.10
C ILE A 564 -30.22 29.72 -9.19
N THR A 565 -30.31 28.37 -9.10
CA THR A 565 -31.12 27.60 -10.04
C THR A 565 -32.59 27.94 -9.95
N LYS A 566 -33.28 27.98 -11.09
CA LYS A 566 -34.74 28.15 -11.18
C LYS A 566 -35.47 26.86 -11.50
N ILE A 567 -34.69 25.79 -11.79
CA ILE A 567 -35.22 24.53 -12.26
C ILE A 567 -35.48 23.59 -11.08
N LYS A 568 -36.68 22.99 -11.05
CA LYS A 568 -37.09 21.96 -10.09
C LYS A 568 -36.99 20.60 -10.80
N GLY A 569 -36.03 19.76 -10.42
CA GLY A 569 -35.70 18.54 -11.18
C GLY A 569 -36.26 17.22 -10.64
N GLY A 570 -36.95 17.23 -9.47
CA GLY A 570 -37.40 16.00 -8.83
C GLY A 570 -38.36 15.15 -9.71
N VAL A 571 -39.28 15.79 -10.40
CA VAL A 571 -40.25 15.08 -11.28
C VAL A 571 -39.58 14.45 -12.48
N GLU A 572 -38.46 15.03 -12.95
CA GLU A 572 -37.74 14.48 -14.10
C GLU A 572 -37.08 13.13 -13.80
N VAL A 573 -36.62 12.95 -12.58
CA VAL A 573 -36.09 11.65 -12.10
C VAL A 573 -37.20 10.59 -12.17
N LEU A 574 -38.44 10.93 -11.78
CA LEU A 574 -39.58 10.00 -11.87
C LEU A 574 -39.90 9.62 -13.32
N LYS A 575 -39.82 10.62 -14.23
CA LYS A 575 -40.03 10.36 -15.69
C LYS A 575 -38.93 9.44 -16.23
N ASN A 576 -37.66 9.71 -15.91
CA ASN A 576 -36.54 8.91 -16.39
C ASN A 576 -36.55 7.47 -15.85
N LEU A 577 -37.11 7.25 -14.66
CA LEU A 577 -37.33 5.93 -14.08
C LEU A 577 -38.63 5.27 -14.57
N SER A 578 -39.31 5.88 -15.54
CA SER A 578 -40.57 5.33 -16.13
C SER A 578 -41.68 5.13 -15.11
N TYR A 579 -41.84 6.04 -14.13
CA TYR A 579 -42.97 6.00 -13.19
C TYR A 579 -44.32 6.16 -13.92
N PRO A 580 -45.42 5.64 -13.35
CA PRO A 580 -46.77 5.79 -13.91
C PRO A 580 -47.07 7.27 -14.22
N LYS A 581 -47.63 7.52 -15.41
CA LYS A 581 -47.94 8.88 -15.90
C LYS A 581 -48.83 9.69 -14.93
N SER A 582 -49.73 9.02 -14.21
CA SER A 582 -50.59 9.63 -13.18
C SER A 582 -49.77 10.25 -12.05
N ILE A 583 -48.76 9.54 -11.50
CA ILE A 583 -47.88 10.02 -10.43
C ILE A 583 -47.07 11.23 -10.91
N VAL A 584 -46.48 11.10 -12.09
CA VAL A 584 -45.68 12.19 -12.69
C VAL A 584 -46.52 13.44 -12.93
N LYS A 585 -47.76 13.27 -13.43
CA LYS A 585 -48.68 14.39 -13.70
C LYS A 585 -49.08 15.09 -12.40
N GLU A 586 -49.53 14.35 -11.39
CA GLU A 586 -49.97 14.87 -10.10
C GLU A 586 -48.83 15.61 -9.37
N ALA A 587 -47.61 15.00 -9.34
CA ALA A 587 -46.45 15.65 -8.78
C ALA A 587 -46.08 16.97 -9.50
N THR A 588 -46.23 17.00 -10.83
CA THR A 588 -46.00 18.20 -11.65
C THR A 588 -46.98 19.32 -11.29
N GLU A 589 -48.28 18.97 -11.20
CA GLU A 589 -49.36 19.91 -10.88
C GLU A 589 -49.17 20.52 -9.48
N LEU A 590 -48.83 19.73 -8.47
CA LEU A 590 -48.53 20.20 -7.12
C LEU A 590 -47.32 21.13 -7.08
N ILE A 591 -46.25 20.86 -7.79
CA ILE A 591 -45.07 21.70 -7.88
C ILE A 591 -45.33 23.02 -8.61
N MET A 592 -46.18 23.02 -9.62
CA MET A 592 -46.61 24.23 -10.35
C MET A 592 -47.67 25.04 -9.57
N GLY A 593 -48.62 24.35 -8.92
CA GLY A 593 -49.69 24.97 -8.13
C GLY A 593 -49.20 25.60 -6.81
N GLY A 594 -48.13 25.08 -6.19
CA GLY A 594 -47.55 25.66 -4.98
C GLY A 594 -46.89 27.05 -5.19
N ASN A 595 -46.67 27.46 -6.42
CA ASN A 595 -46.16 28.82 -6.74
C ASN A 595 -47.24 29.90 -6.75
N MET A 596 -48.53 29.56 -6.70
CA MET A 596 -49.63 30.58 -6.69
C MET A 596 -49.97 31.07 -5.28
N ASN A 597 -49.60 30.35 -4.23
CA ASN A 597 -49.97 30.74 -2.85
C ASN A 597 -48.92 31.57 -2.11
N ASN A 598 -47.71 31.76 -2.67
CA ASN A 598 -46.66 32.60 -2.05
C ASN A 598 -46.60 34.05 -2.60
N SER A 599 -47.60 34.49 -3.36
CA SER A 599 -47.73 35.85 -3.89
C SER A 599 -48.95 36.59 -3.33
N LYS A 600 -49.34 36.26 -2.11
CA LYS A 600 -50.28 37.11 -1.35
C LYS A 600 -49.67 37.61 -0.03
#